data_fbcdd00d1c476d70f97d2a98c7f02d47
#
_entry.id   fbcdd00d1c476d70f97d2a98c7f02d47
#
_cell.length_a   1.000
_cell.length_b   1.000
_cell.length_c   1.000
_cell.angle_alpha   90.00
_cell.angle_beta   90.00
_cell.angle_gamma   90.00
#
_symmetry.space_group_name_H-M   'P 1'
#
loop_
_entity.id
_entity.type
_entity.pdbx_description
1 polymer ?
#
loop_
_entity_poly.entity_id
_entity_poly.type
_entity_poly.pdbx_seq_one_letter_code
_entity_poly.pdbx_strand_id
1 'polypeptide(L)'
;QFSNSSRLLSENFNEIIVNNSSLLNMKMNGYVLGKNTILKNINRIGSGEYISYDKNKRKLVINEYTKFYSHKSITGSQDDLIDELDYITDNIFIRNINNANGATIWVPLSGGIDSRFILCKLLQLGYDNIRTFSFGIPNNYDALRAKEVANRLGVDWFFLPPTSYNLSEYYNSDDRRDYWKYADGLFVVPNLQWMYSMRK
;
A
#
# COMPACT_ATOMS: atom_id res chain seq x y z
N GLN A 1 6.58 -5.59 25.18
CA GLN A 1 5.83 -6.42 24.25
C GLN A 1 5.98 -5.87 22.83
N PHE A 2 5.87 -6.72 21.83
CA PHE A 2 5.85 -6.34 20.41
C PHE A 2 4.90 -7.27 19.65
N SER A 3 4.28 -6.75 18.61
CA SER A 3 3.33 -7.44 17.76
C SER A 3 3.31 -6.80 16.38
N ASN A 4 2.84 -7.51 15.40
CA ASN A 4 2.48 -6.97 14.08
C ASN A 4 1.07 -6.34 14.07
N SER A 5 0.36 -6.35 15.19
CA SER A 5 -0.94 -5.70 15.38
C SER A 5 -0.91 -4.85 16.64
N SER A 6 -1.16 -3.56 16.49
CA SER A 6 -1.25 -2.64 17.61
C SER A 6 -2.51 -2.88 18.46
N ARG A 7 -3.57 -3.42 17.84
CA ARG A 7 -4.79 -3.82 18.57
C ARG A 7 -4.48 -4.89 19.62
N LEU A 8 -3.74 -5.94 19.24
CA LEU A 8 -3.34 -6.99 20.19
C LEU A 8 -2.47 -6.46 21.32
N LEU A 9 -1.65 -5.42 21.05
CA LEU A 9 -0.91 -4.75 22.11
C LEU A 9 -1.83 -3.95 23.03
N SER A 10 -2.81 -3.24 22.47
CA SER A 10 -3.71 -2.39 23.26
C SER A 10 -4.62 -3.17 24.21
N GLU A 11 -4.96 -4.42 23.88
CA GLU A 11 -5.72 -5.31 24.75
C GLU A 11 -5.03 -5.63 26.08
N ASN A 12 -3.71 -5.41 26.15
CA ASN A 12 -2.92 -5.61 27.37
C ASN A 12 -2.79 -4.36 28.25
N PHE A 13 -3.42 -3.26 27.89
CA PHE A 13 -3.38 -2.02 28.67
C PHE A 13 -4.64 -1.86 29.52
N ASN A 14 -4.47 -1.52 30.79
CA ASN A 14 -5.58 -1.21 31.68
C ASN A 14 -6.26 0.12 31.28
N GLU A 15 -5.54 0.99 30.64
CA GLU A 15 -6.03 2.30 30.19
C GLU A 15 -5.46 2.65 28.82
N ILE A 16 -6.33 3.14 27.93
CA ILE A 16 -5.97 3.64 26.60
C ILE A 16 -5.79 5.15 26.70
N ILE A 17 -4.57 5.62 26.55
CA ILE A 17 -4.22 7.03 26.59
C ILE A 17 -3.96 7.54 25.16
N VAL A 18 -4.77 8.50 24.72
CA VAL A 18 -4.62 9.11 23.39
C VAL A 18 -3.44 10.07 23.38
N ASN A 19 -2.63 9.97 22.33
CA ASN A 19 -1.60 10.94 21.98
C ASN A 19 -2.18 12.06 21.13
N ASN A 20 -2.51 13.18 21.73
CA ASN A 20 -3.17 14.28 21.06
C ASN A 20 -2.35 14.87 19.90
N SER A 21 -1.02 14.93 20.03
CA SER A 21 -0.14 15.39 18.94
C SER A 21 -0.20 14.46 17.74
N SER A 22 -0.16 13.14 17.97
CA SER A 22 -0.30 12.14 16.90
C SER A 22 -1.69 12.16 16.27
N LEU A 23 -2.74 12.35 17.08
CA LEU A 23 -4.10 12.50 16.57
C LEU A 23 -4.25 13.75 15.70
N LEU A 24 -3.62 14.86 16.09
CA LEU A 24 -3.57 16.08 15.26
C LEU A 24 -2.81 15.83 13.95
N ASN A 25 -1.66 15.18 13.99
CA ASN A 25 -0.93 14.78 12.78
C ASN A 25 -1.80 13.95 11.84
N MET A 26 -2.51 12.96 12.37
CA MET A 26 -3.43 12.11 11.58
C MET A 26 -4.57 12.92 10.96
N LYS A 27 -5.16 13.85 11.69
CA LYS A 27 -6.22 14.73 11.18
C LYS A 27 -5.75 15.66 10.06
N MET A 28 -4.51 16.15 10.15
CA MET A 28 -3.94 17.07 9.16
C MET A 28 -3.39 16.38 7.92
N ASN A 29 -2.73 15.24 8.09
CA ASN A 29 -1.95 14.61 7.02
C ASN A 29 -2.52 13.24 6.59
N GLY A 30 -3.48 12.67 7.32
CA GLY A 30 -3.96 11.30 7.11
C GLY A 30 -3.05 10.24 7.74
N TYR A 31 -1.91 10.61 8.32
CA TYR A 31 -0.96 9.70 8.98
C TYR A 31 -0.21 10.38 10.12
N VAL A 32 0.40 9.56 10.99
CA VAL A 32 1.23 10.03 12.11
C VAL A 32 2.71 10.05 11.70
N LEU A 33 3.38 11.16 11.96
CA LEU A 33 4.81 11.33 11.69
C LEU A 33 5.68 10.55 12.68
N GLY A 34 6.83 10.07 12.21
CA GLY A 34 7.84 9.38 13.02
C GLY A 34 7.38 8.01 13.51
N LYS A 35 7.80 7.65 14.73
CA LYS A 35 7.57 6.32 15.33
C LYS A 35 6.35 6.26 16.25
N ASN A 36 5.67 7.37 16.45
CA ASN A 36 4.50 7.43 17.33
C ASN A 36 3.27 6.79 16.67
N THR A 37 2.28 6.49 17.51
CA THR A 37 0.91 6.15 17.10
C THR A 37 -0.06 7.11 17.79
N ILE A 38 -1.35 6.99 17.50
CA ILE A 38 -2.39 7.74 18.23
C ILE A 38 -2.56 7.29 19.68
N LEU A 39 -1.89 6.21 20.09
CA LEU A 39 -1.84 5.75 21.47
C LEU A 39 -0.45 6.03 22.09
N LYS A 40 -0.41 6.63 23.29
CA LYS A 40 0.86 7.03 23.94
C LYS A 40 1.78 5.84 24.23
N ASN A 41 1.21 4.68 24.52
CA ASN A 41 1.95 3.51 24.98
C ASN A 41 2.37 2.57 23.84
N ILE A 42 2.03 2.91 22.59
CA ILE A 42 2.37 2.10 21.42
C ILE A 42 3.20 2.93 20.45
N ASN A 43 4.37 2.41 20.12
CA ASN A 43 5.25 2.95 19.10
C ASN A 43 5.43 1.93 17.96
N ARG A 44 5.69 2.41 16.77
CA ARG A 44 6.05 1.58 15.61
C ARG A 44 7.57 1.57 15.41
N ILE A 45 8.05 0.53 14.77
CA ILE A 45 9.41 0.49 14.24
C ILE A 45 9.48 1.44 13.04
N GLY A 46 10.57 2.19 12.92
CA GLY A 46 10.81 3.10 11.80
C GLY A 46 11.11 2.34 10.50
N SER A 47 10.95 3.04 9.37
CA SER A 47 11.39 2.50 8.08
C SER A 47 12.91 2.25 8.11
N GLY A 48 13.35 1.11 7.57
CA GLY A 48 14.76 0.74 7.59
C GLY A 48 15.28 0.21 8.92
N GLU A 49 14.41 -0.05 9.89
CA GLU A 49 14.77 -0.58 11.20
C GLU A 49 14.25 -1.99 11.44
N TYR A 50 14.91 -2.72 12.30
CA TYR A 50 14.45 -3.99 12.85
C TYR A 50 14.75 -4.10 14.32
N ILE A 51 14.00 -4.94 15.03
CA ILE A 51 14.22 -5.24 16.45
C ILE A 51 14.92 -6.58 16.58
N SER A 52 15.98 -6.62 17.37
CA SER A 52 16.59 -7.85 17.89
C SER A 52 16.35 -7.97 19.38
N TYR A 53 16.02 -9.17 19.85
CA TYR A 53 15.84 -9.47 21.25
C TYR A 53 16.77 -10.60 21.71
N ASP A 54 17.71 -10.26 22.58
CA ASP A 54 18.59 -11.23 23.24
C ASP A 54 17.85 -11.84 24.44
N LYS A 55 17.49 -13.09 24.35
CA LYS A 55 16.77 -13.81 25.42
C LYS A 55 17.60 -13.98 26.69
N ASN A 56 18.92 -14.15 26.55
CA ASN A 56 19.82 -14.39 27.68
C ASN A 56 20.01 -13.10 28.50
N LYS A 57 20.22 -11.99 27.81
CA LYS A 57 20.41 -10.67 28.40
C LYS A 57 19.09 -9.93 28.66
N ARG A 58 17.96 -10.46 28.18
CA ARG A 58 16.63 -9.81 28.20
C ARG A 58 16.68 -8.40 27.64
N LYS A 59 17.50 -8.20 26.62
CA LYS A 59 17.77 -6.87 26.04
C LYS A 59 17.15 -6.78 24.65
N LEU A 60 16.37 -5.71 24.44
CA LEU A 60 15.83 -5.34 23.14
C LEU A 60 16.72 -4.25 22.54
N VAL A 61 17.08 -4.41 21.27
CA VAL A 61 17.87 -3.44 20.50
C VAL A 61 17.14 -3.14 19.21
N ILE A 62 17.00 -1.84 18.90
CA ILE A 62 16.52 -1.39 17.59
C ILE A 62 17.77 -1.14 16.74
N ASN A 63 17.84 -1.80 15.60
CA ASN A 63 18.95 -1.70 14.66
C ASN A 63 18.43 -1.07 13.36
N GLU A 64 19.29 -0.35 12.68
CA GLU A 64 19.02 0.24 11.36
C GLU A 64 19.77 -0.57 10.30
N TYR A 65 19.06 -1.07 9.28
CA TYR A 65 19.67 -1.83 8.19
C TYR A 65 19.80 -1.02 6.89
N THR A 66 19.06 0.08 6.80
CA THR A 66 19.18 1.03 5.68
C THR A 66 18.77 2.43 6.09
N LYS A 67 19.44 3.41 5.49
CA LYS A 67 19.06 4.83 5.56
C LYS A 67 18.53 5.26 4.22
N PHE A 68 17.37 5.91 4.22
CA PHE A 68 16.69 6.35 2.99
C PHE A 68 17.30 7.64 2.43
N TYR A 69 18.62 7.68 2.27
CA TYR A 69 19.30 8.71 1.51
C TYR A 69 20.55 8.15 0.85
N SER A 70 20.72 8.49 -0.41
CA SER A 70 21.89 8.07 -1.15
C SER A 70 23.07 8.97 -0.81
N HIS A 71 24.19 8.36 -0.42
CA HIS A 71 25.46 9.05 -0.23
C HIS A 71 26.34 9.00 -1.49
N LYS A 72 25.94 8.23 -2.49
CA LYS A 72 26.72 8.05 -3.73
C LYS A 72 25.80 8.28 -4.92
N SER A 73 26.26 9.08 -5.85
CA SER A 73 25.67 9.14 -7.18
C SER A 73 25.94 7.83 -7.90
N ILE A 74 24.94 7.28 -8.54
CA ILE A 74 25.11 6.17 -9.47
C ILE A 74 25.79 6.76 -10.72
N THR A 75 26.89 6.14 -11.14
CA THR A 75 27.64 6.54 -12.34
C THR A 75 27.40 5.54 -13.45
N GLY A 76 27.19 6.01 -14.66
CA GLY A 76 26.94 5.19 -15.85
C GLY A 76 26.35 6.04 -16.95
N SER A 77 26.29 5.53 -18.17
CA SER A 77 25.50 6.16 -19.22
C SER A 77 24.01 6.02 -18.91
N GLN A 78 23.18 6.86 -19.51
CA GLN A 78 21.72 6.75 -19.34
C GLN A 78 21.19 5.38 -19.77
N ASP A 79 21.74 4.84 -20.86
CA ASP A 79 21.34 3.54 -21.40
C ASP A 79 21.69 2.40 -20.43
N ASP A 80 22.92 2.39 -19.87
CA ASP A 80 23.31 1.39 -18.86
C ASP A 80 22.40 1.41 -17.64
N LEU A 81 22.00 2.60 -17.18
CA LEU A 81 21.10 2.75 -16.03
C LEU A 81 19.66 2.30 -16.34
N ILE A 82 19.20 2.52 -17.58
CA ILE A 82 17.90 2.03 -18.04
C ILE A 82 17.91 0.51 -18.10
N ASP A 83 18.96 -0.11 -18.66
CA ASP A 83 19.08 -1.56 -18.76
C ASP A 83 19.16 -2.21 -17.37
N GLU A 84 19.91 -1.62 -16.44
CA GLU A 84 19.96 -2.09 -15.05
C GLU A 84 18.58 -2.00 -14.37
N LEU A 85 17.88 -0.89 -14.53
CA LEU A 85 16.55 -0.69 -13.99
C LEU A 85 15.55 -1.69 -14.58
N ASP A 86 15.62 -1.92 -15.88
CA ASP A 86 14.76 -2.89 -16.58
C ASP A 86 15.01 -4.32 -16.06
N TYR A 87 16.26 -4.72 -15.91
CA TYR A 87 16.64 -6.00 -15.32
C TYR A 87 16.13 -6.17 -13.88
N ILE A 88 16.26 -5.15 -13.04
CA ILE A 88 15.78 -5.18 -11.65
C ILE A 88 14.25 -5.30 -11.63
N THR A 89 13.56 -4.52 -12.44
CA THR A 89 12.10 -4.55 -12.51
C THR A 89 11.57 -5.87 -13.04
N ASP A 90 12.17 -6.43 -14.07
CA ASP A 90 11.81 -7.76 -14.60
C ASP A 90 11.89 -8.84 -13.52
N ASN A 91 12.96 -8.88 -12.74
CA ASN A 91 13.10 -9.83 -11.64
C ASN A 91 12.03 -9.66 -10.56
N ILE A 92 11.62 -8.42 -10.28
CA ILE A 92 10.52 -8.14 -9.34
C ILE A 92 9.20 -8.67 -9.90
N PHE A 93 8.91 -8.40 -11.16
CA PHE A 93 7.66 -8.83 -11.81
C PHE A 93 7.60 -10.35 -11.96
N ILE A 94 8.68 -11.01 -12.40
CA ILE A 94 8.76 -12.48 -12.48
C ILE A 94 8.45 -13.12 -11.13
N ARG A 95 8.99 -12.58 -10.03
CA ARG A 95 8.70 -13.08 -8.69
C ARG A 95 7.22 -12.91 -8.33
N ASN A 96 6.63 -11.77 -8.66
CA ASN A 96 5.21 -11.51 -8.39
C ASN A 96 4.31 -12.43 -9.24
N ILE A 97 4.62 -12.64 -10.50
CA ILE A 97 3.92 -13.56 -11.40
C ILE A 97 3.98 -14.99 -10.86
N ASN A 98 5.17 -15.45 -10.43
CA ASN A 98 5.32 -16.77 -9.82
C ASN A 98 4.49 -16.92 -8.54
N ASN A 99 4.45 -15.88 -7.70
CA ASN A 99 3.63 -15.88 -6.49
C ASN A 99 2.13 -15.85 -6.80
N ALA A 100 1.72 -15.23 -7.89
CA ALA A 100 0.31 -15.24 -8.34
C ALA A 100 -0.15 -16.64 -8.78
N ASN A 101 0.79 -17.49 -9.20
CA ASN A 101 0.52 -18.89 -9.54
C ASN A 101 -0.70 -19.07 -10.47
N GLY A 102 -0.78 -18.27 -11.53
CA GLY A 102 -1.88 -18.30 -12.49
C GLY A 102 -3.17 -17.58 -12.06
N ALA A 103 -3.24 -17.01 -10.85
CA ALA A 103 -4.41 -16.28 -10.41
C ALA A 103 -4.58 -14.96 -11.19
N THR A 104 -5.82 -14.50 -11.36
CA THR A 104 -6.09 -13.20 -12.00
C THR A 104 -5.40 -12.05 -11.23
N ILE A 105 -4.55 -11.29 -11.93
CA ILE A 105 -3.97 -10.07 -11.39
C ILE A 105 -4.88 -8.89 -11.73
N TRP A 106 -5.38 -8.22 -10.70
CA TRP A 106 -6.18 -7.01 -10.84
C TRP A 106 -5.27 -5.78 -10.75
N VAL A 107 -5.21 -5.01 -11.83
CA VAL A 107 -4.40 -3.78 -11.90
C VAL A 107 -5.32 -2.56 -11.80
N PRO A 108 -5.22 -1.77 -10.72
CA PRO A 108 -5.90 -0.47 -10.65
C PRO A 108 -5.24 0.47 -11.66
N LEU A 109 -5.92 0.70 -12.78
CA LEU A 109 -5.40 1.48 -13.89
C LEU A 109 -5.87 2.95 -13.79
N SER A 110 -4.95 3.87 -13.99
CA SER A 110 -5.19 5.31 -14.01
C SER A 110 -4.65 5.94 -15.30
N GLY A 111 -4.86 7.24 -15.48
CA GLY A 111 -4.19 8.01 -16.53
C GLY A 111 -2.67 8.17 -16.33
N GLY A 112 -2.13 7.78 -15.17
CA GLY A 112 -0.72 7.92 -14.79
C GLY A 112 0.23 6.92 -15.47
N ILE A 113 1.53 7.19 -15.39
CA ILE A 113 2.58 6.35 -15.99
C ILE A 113 2.78 5.06 -15.21
N ASP A 114 2.76 5.10 -13.88
CA ASP A 114 3.11 3.96 -13.03
C ASP A 114 2.18 2.75 -13.22
N SER A 115 0.86 2.99 -13.21
CA SER A 115 -0.12 1.92 -13.41
C SER A 115 -0.06 1.33 -14.83
N ARG A 116 0.24 2.15 -15.84
CA ARG A 116 0.49 1.69 -17.21
C ARG A 116 1.77 0.86 -17.31
N PHE A 117 2.84 1.31 -16.65
CA PHE A 117 4.10 0.57 -16.59
C PHE A 117 3.89 -0.83 -16.00
N ILE A 118 3.16 -0.92 -14.88
CA ILE A 118 2.82 -2.21 -14.27
C ILE A 118 2.09 -3.12 -15.27
N LEU A 119 1.07 -2.61 -15.93
CA LEU A 119 0.30 -3.38 -16.91
C LEU A 119 1.16 -3.83 -18.11
N CYS A 120 1.94 -2.90 -18.68
CA CYS A 120 2.82 -3.22 -19.81
C CYS A 120 3.88 -4.26 -19.45
N LYS A 121 4.48 -4.18 -18.25
CA LYS A 121 5.48 -5.16 -17.79
C LYS A 121 4.88 -6.56 -17.61
N LEU A 122 3.69 -6.67 -17.03
CA LEU A 122 2.99 -7.96 -16.92
C LEU A 122 2.76 -8.59 -18.28
N LEU A 123 2.25 -7.81 -19.25
CA LEU A 123 2.01 -8.28 -20.62
C LEU A 123 3.32 -8.62 -21.34
N GLN A 124 4.36 -7.79 -21.21
CA GLN A 124 5.69 -8.03 -21.80
C GLN A 124 6.29 -9.35 -21.31
N LEU A 125 6.08 -9.70 -20.05
CA LEU A 125 6.55 -10.94 -19.44
C LEU A 125 5.62 -12.14 -19.70
N GLY A 126 4.62 -11.97 -20.56
CA GLY A 126 3.73 -13.05 -21.01
C GLY A 126 2.62 -13.43 -20.01
N TYR A 127 2.32 -12.58 -19.02
CA TYR A 127 1.18 -12.83 -18.16
C TYR A 127 -0.09 -12.24 -18.76
N ASP A 128 -1.07 -13.07 -19.04
CA ASP A 128 -2.29 -12.72 -19.76
C ASP A 128 -3.56 -12.72 -18.88
N ASN A 129 -3.53 -13.39 -17.71
CA ASN A 129 -4.65 -13.41 -16.79
C ASN A 129 -4.75 -12.11 -15.98
N ILE A 130 -4.98 -10.99 -16.68
CA ILE A 130 -5.01 -9.65 -16.12
C ILE A 130 -6.41 -9.04 -16.30
N ARG A 131 -6.87 -8.36 -15.26
CA ARG A 131 -8.03 -7.48 -15.31
C ARG A 131 -7.66 -6.11 -14.78
N THR A 132 -8.23 -5.08 -15.39
CA THR A 132 -7.96 -3.71 -14.97
C THR A 132 -9.23 -3.03 -14.48
N PHE A 133 -9.09 -2.12 -13.56
CA PHE A 133 -10.22 -1.33 -13.07
C PHE A 133 -9.82 0.09 -12.73
N SER A 134 -10.81 0.98 -12.79
CA SER A 134 -10.70 2.36 -12.30
C SER A 134 -11.90 2.67 -11.44
N PHE A 135 -11.75 3.61 -10.53
CA PHE A 135 -12.83 4.10 -9.70
C PHE A 135 -12.81 5.63 -9.63
N GLY A 136 -13.89 6.22 -9.16
CA GLY A 136 -14.01 7.68 -9.02
C GLY A 136 -15.30 8.22 -9.62
N ILE A 137 -15.32 9.52 -9.87
CA ILE A 137 -16.46 10.17 -10.49
C ILE A 137 -16.60 9.70 -11.95
N PRO A 138 -17.80 9.32 -12.42
CA PRO A 138 -18.01 8.95 -13.80
C PRO A 138 -17.46 9.98 -14.80
N ASN A 139 -16.86 9.51 -15.86
CA ASN A 139 -16.24 10.32 -16.92
C ASN A 139 -15.06 11.20 -16.47
N ASN A 140 -14.43 10.90 -15.33
CA ASN A 140 -13.20 11.60 -14.98
C ASN A 140 -12.08 11.26 -15.98
N TYR A 141 -11.14 12.19 -16.13
CA TYR A 141 -10.05 12.10 -17.11
C TYR A 141 -9.20 10.84 -16.93
N ASP A 142 -8.87 10.48 -15.69
CA ASP A 142 -8.04 9.32 -15.39
C ASP A 142 -8.71 8.00 -15.82
N ALA A 143 -10.00 7.85 -15.54
CA ALA A 143 -10.75 6.66 -15.92
C ALA A 143 -10.92 6.55 -17.45
N LEU A 144 -11.14 7.68 -18.15
CA LEU A 144 -11.22 7.68 -19.62
C LEU A 144 -9.88 7.27 -20.25
N ARG A 145 -8.77 7.78 -19.74
CA ARG A 145 -7.43 7.39 -20.19
C ARG A 145 -7.10 5.94 -19.88
N ALA A 146 -7.47 5.48 -18.68
CA ALA A 146 -7.32 4.07 -18.32
C ALA A 146 -8.07 3.14 -19.27
N LYS A 147 -9.31 3.48 -19.58
CA LYS A 147 -10.11 2.73 -20.57
C LYS A 147 -9.45 2.68 -21.95
N GLU A 148 -8.94 3.82 -22.42
CA GLU A 148 -8.22 3.89 -23.70
C GLU A 148 -6.99 2.98 -23.71
N VAL A 149 -6.18 3.01 -22.66
CA VAL A 149 -4.99 2.17 -22.50
C VAL A 149 -5.36 0.69 -22.47
N ALA A 150 -6.34 0.30 -21.67
CA ALA A 150 -6.82 -1.08 -21.60
C ALA A 150 -7.31 -1.60 -22.95
N ASN A 151 -8.10 -0.79 -23.67
CA ASN A 151 -8.58 -1.13 -25.02
C ASN A 151 -7.43 -1.33 -26.02
N ARG A 152 -6.40 -0.46 -25.99
CA ARG A 152 -5.23 -0.57 -26.87
C ARG A 152 -4.38 -1.81 -26.58
N LEU A 153 -4.34 -2.23 -25.32
CA LEU A 153 -3.58 -3.40 -24.87
C LEU A 153 -4.40 -4.71 -24.90
N GLY A 154 -5.70 -4.64 -25.24
CA GLY A 154 -6.56 -5.81 -25.34
C GLY A 154 -6.89 -6.47 -23.99
N VAL A 155 -6.92 -5.69 -22.90
CA VAL A 155 -7.23 -6.20 -21.55
C VAL A 155 -8.59 -5.72 -21.08
N ASP A 156 -9.26 -6.53 -20.26
CA ASP A 156 -10.55 -6.19 -19.65
C ASP A 156 -10.40 -4.97 -18.73
N TRP A 157 -11.34 -4.04 -18.86
CA TRP A 157 -11.40 -2.86 -18.00
C TRP A 157 -12.79 -2.67 -17.40
N PHE A 158 -12.81 -2.41 -16.09
CA PHE A 158 -14.04 -2.20 -15.32
C PHE A 158 -14.02 -0.81 -14.68
N PHE A 159 -15.17 -0.15 -14.67
CA PHE A 159 -15.33 1.10 -13.94
C PHE A 159 -16.22 0.89 -12.71
N LEU A 160 -15.71 1.27 -11.56
CA LEU A 160 -16.34 1.07 -10.25
C LEU A 160 -16.66 2.44 -9.63
N PRO A 161 -17.81 3.08 -9.98
CA PRO A 161 -18.15 4.39 -9.43
C PRO A 161 -18.60 4.25 -7.97
N PRO A 162 -17.87 4.80 -6.98
CA PRO A 162 -18.39 4.94 -5.65
C PRO A 162 -19.42 6.06 -5.64
N THR A 163 -20.69 5.74 -5.40
CA THR A 163 -21.72 6.75 -5.14
C THR A 163 -21.66 7.19 -3.68
N SER A 164 -22.13 8.40 -3.39
CA SER A 164 -22.23 8.88 -1.99
C SER A 164 -23.09 7.96 -1.13
N TYR A 165 -24.16 7.40 -1.69
CA TYR A 165 -25.02 6.42 -1.02
C TYR A 165 -24.24 5.14 -0.67
N ASN A 166 -23.59 4.54 -1.64
CA ASN A 166 -22.83 3.30 -1.45
C ASN A 166 -21.66 3.49 -0.48
N LEU A 167 -20.98 4.63 -0.52
CA LEU A 167 -19.92 4.96 0.44
C LEU A 167 -20.47 5.14 1.86
N SER A 168 -21.62 5.79 2.02
CA SER A 168 -22.26 5.95 3.33
C SER A 168 -22.72 4.62 3.91
N GLU A 169 -23.33 3.76 3.08
CA GLU A 169 -23.71 2.41 3.46
C GLU A 169 -22.49 1.60 3.90
N TYR A 170 -21.44 1.58 3.08
CA TYR A 170 -20.18 0.89 3.41
C TYR A 170 -19.54 1.46 4.67
N TYR A 171 -19.53 2.79 4.86
CA TYR A 171 -18.96 3.42 6.04
C TYR A 171 -19.61 2.92 7.34
N ASN A 172 -20.90 2.62 7.33
CA ASN A 172 -21.65 2.13 8.48
C ASN A 172 -21.66 0.61 8.60
N SER A 173 -21.07 -0.12 7.66
CA SER A 173 -21.07 -1.59 7.61
C SER A 173 -20.09 -2.22 8.60
N ASP A 174 -20.35 -3.49 8.94
CA ASP A 174 -19.39 -4.31 9.71
C ASP A 174 -18.11 -4.59 8.93
N ASP A 175 -18.23 -4.74 7.62
CA ASP A 175 -17.11 -4.88 6.71
C ASP A 175 -16.08 -3.76 6.83
N ARG A 176 -16.54 -2.51 6.93
CA ARG A 176 -15.63 -1.37 7.16
C ARG A 176 -14.98 -1.45 8.54
N ARG A 177 -15.71 -1.89 9.55
CA ARG A 177 -15.16 -2.07 10.92
C ARG A 177 -14.08 -3.14 10.93
N ASP A 178 -14.29 -4.25 10.22
CA ASP A 178 -13.31 -5.33 10.13
C ASP A 178 -12.09 -4.92 9.31
N TYR A 179 -12.30 -4.20 8.21
CA TYR A 179 -11.19 -3.60 7.46
C TYR A 179 -10.36 -2.65 8.33
N TRP A 180 -11.02 -1.81 9.14
CA TRP A 180 -10.32 -0.89 10.04
C TRP A 180 -9.47 -1.64 11.08
N LYS A 181 -10.02 -2.72 11.64
CA LYS A 181 -9.28 -3.58 12.56
C LYS A 181 -8.08 -4.25 11.87
N TYR A 182 -8.28 -4.74 10.65
CA TYR A 182 -7.22 -5.37 9.86
C TYR A 182 -6.13 -4.39 9.45
N ALA A 183 -6.51 -3.20 8.99
CA ALA A 183 -5.59 -2.16 8.55
C ALA A 183 -4.83 -1.48 9.71
N ASP A 184 -5.22 -1.78 10.95
CA ASP A 184 -4.55 -1.31 12.16
C ASP A 184 -4.34 0.21 12.21
N GLY A 185 -5.42 0.98 12.06
CA GLY A 185 -5.47 2.43 11.80
C GLY A 185 -4.89 3.36 12.88
N LEU A 186 -3.86 2.94 13.64
CA LEU A 186 -3.26 3.75 14.70
C LEU A 186 -2.23 4.78 14.22
N PHE A 187 -1.78 4.71 13.00
CA PHE A 187 -0.78 5.63 12.44
C PHE A 187 -1.09 6.10 11.01
N VAL A 188 -2.07 5.53 10.34
CA VAL A 188 -2.54 5.93 9.00
C VAL A 188 -4.04 5.73 8.88
N VAL A 189 -4.72 6.63 8.18
CA VAL A 189 -6.15 6.48 7.87
C VAL A 189 -6.31 5.48 6.73
N PRO A 190 -7.01 4.34 6.95
CA PRO A 190 -7.26 3.37 5.89
C PRO A 190 -8.08 3.96 4.75
N ASN A 191 -7.72 3.63 3.50
CA ASN A 191 -8.43 4.13 2.33
C ASN A 191 -9.72 3.34 2.08
N LEU A 192 -10.85 3.91 2.44
CA LEU A 192 -12.17 3.27 2.33
C LEU A 192 -12.63 3.10 0.87
N GLN A 193 -12.25 3.98 -0.03
CA GLN A 193 -12.65 3.91 -1.44
C GLN A 193 -12.04 2.69 -2.11
N TRP A 194 -10.79 2.37 -1.80
CA TRP A 194 -10.12 1.17 -2.28
C TRP A 194 -10.84 -0.10 -1.85
N MET A 195 -11.15 -0.22 -0.57
CA MET A 195 -11.83 -1.40 -0.06
C MET A 195 -13.23 -1.57 -0.64
N TYR A 196 -13.98 -0.48 -0.77
CA TYR A 196 -15.27 -0.53 -1.44
C TYR A 196 -15.15 -1.05 -2.89
N SER A 197 -14.15 -0.55 -3.63
CA SER A 197 -13.91 -0.95 -5.02
C SER A 197 -13.46 -2.40 -5.17
N MET A 198 -12.70 -2.92 -4.21
CA MET A 198 -12.21 -4.31 -4.22
C MET A 198 -13.28 -5.36 -3.90
N ARG A 199 -14.45 -4.97 -3.42
CA ARG A 199 -15.56 -5.88 -3.06
C ARG A 199 -16.64 -6.01 -4.14
N LYS A 200 -16.53 -5.25 -5.20
CA LYS A 200 -17.45 -5.28 -6.37
C LYS A 200 -16.88 -6.11 -7.50
#